data_8351edec045d48679f0eed4ba7c38e9b
#
_entry.id   8351edec045d48679f0eed4ba7c38e9b
#
_cell.length_a   1.000
_cell.length_b   1.000
_cell.length_c   1.000
_cell.angle_alpha   90.00
_cell.angle_beta   90.00
_cell.angle_gamma   90.00
#
_symmetry.space_group_name_H-M   'P 1'
#
loop_
_entity.id
_entity.type
_entity.pdbx_description
1 polymer ?
#
loop_
_entity_poly.entity_id
_entity_poly.type
_entity_poly.pdbx_seq_one_letter_code
_entity_poly.pdbx_strand_id
1 'polypeptide(L)'
;LEFTKRKEEIRLDTASHLVLGATLAGLAYIEPAVAAEASLAQAVWIGTLIGSHAPDFDTVLRLRGFASYLQYHRGVTHSIPALFVWPVVIALPLCMVFHLFPYWHVLLKWVFIAVAFHVFLDTLNSYGVQSASPFSQKWIHLDILSIFEPFLFVLHSVGLMLWLGFKFEPIPLFIWIYALTFVYIVIRSWQHHRMVRRVINVINISGVYHIIPTLHWFHWKVVIEADNCFYTGKILYTKIVWEAVYPKQERNTAILATMGTDGVRAFLGFAQRIHVTCNEVKDGYEVSWSDVRFNQGSKLSFGVDVQLDKQMNVVHHRIGWRKKAWDPPFV
;
A
#
# COMPACT_ATOMS: atom_id res chain seq x y z
N LEU A 1 -18.25 -11.86 -2.05
CA LEU A 1 -17.39 -12.33 -0.95
C LEU A 1 -15.97 -11.75 -1.02
N GLU A 2 -15.28 -11.80 -2.16
CA GLU A 2 -13.90 -11.28 -2.28
C GLU A 2 -13.79 -9.74 -2.30
N PHE A 3 -14.78 -9.05 -2.81
CA PHE A 3 -14.81 -7.58 -2.78
C PHE A 3 -15.05 -7.03 -1.37
N THR A 4 -15.91 -7.68 -0.61
CA THR A 4 -16.10 -7.41 0.82
C THR A 4 -14.80 -7.62 1.57
N LYS A 5 -14.10 -8.73 1.29
CA LYS A 5 -12.80 -9.07 1.85
C LYS A 5 -11.74 -8.00 1.60
N ARG A 6 -11.71 -7.39 0.41
CA ARG A 6 -10.70 -6.38 0.06
C ARG A 6 -11.03 -4.98 0.58
N LYS A 7 -12.31 -4.59 0.71
CA LYS A 7 -12.68 -3.41 1.51
C LYS A 7 -12.29 -3.59 2.99
N GLU A 8 -12.35 -4.82 3.49
CA GLU A 8 -11.89 -5.18 4.82
C GLU A 8 -10.35 -5.09 4.91
N GLU A 9 -9.60 -5.56 3.91
CA GLU A 9 -8.12 -5.44 3.89
C GLU A 9 -7.65 -3.99 3.98
N ILE A 10 -8.24 -3.05 3.23
CA ILE A 10 -7.90 -1.62 3.31
C ILE A 10 -8.28 -1.01 4.66
N ARG A 11 -9.41 -1.40 5.25
CA ARG A 11 -9.79 -0.95 6.60
C ARG A 11 -8.87 -1.51 7.67
N LEU A 12 -8.41 -2.75 7.49
CA LEU A 12 -7.48 -3.41 8.39
C LEU A 12 -6.06 -2.84 8.26
N ASP A 13 -5.65 -2.38 7.07
CA ASP A 13 -4.40 -1.65 6.87
C ASP A 13 -4.38 -0.35 7.70
N THR A 14 -5.39 0.49 7.55
CA THR A 14 -5.57 1.70 8.38
C THR A 14 -5.54 1.38 9.89
N ALA A 15 -6.25 0.32 10.30
CA ALA A 15 -6.25 -0.11 11.70
C ALA A 15 -4.85 -0.56 12.17
N SER A 16 -4.07 -1.22 11.29
CA SER A 16 -2.70 -1.62 11.60
C SER A 16 -1.81 -0.42 11.89
N HIS A 17 -1.84 0.61 11.05
CA HIS A 17 -1.07 1.83 11.27
C HIS A 17 -1.45 2.54 12.57
N LEU A 18 -2.73 2.59 12.92
CA LEU A 18 -3.20 3.16 14.20
C LEU A 18 -2.71 2.36 15.40
N VAL A 19 -2.79 1.02 15.35
CA VAL A 19 -2.30 0.13 16.41
C VAL A 19 -0.79 0.29 16.59
N LEU A 20 -0.04 0.38 15.49
CA LEU A 20 1.40 0.63 15.51
C LEU A 20 1.73 2.02 16.08
N GLY A 21 0.97 3.06 15.71
CA GLY A 21 1.11 4.39 16.29
C GLY A 21 0.88 4.42 17.80
N ALA A 22 -0.14 3.69 18.28
CA ALA A 22 -0.42 3.55 19.72
C ALA A 22 0.71 2.84 20.48
N THR A 23 1.30 1.79 19.91
CA THR A 23 2.43 1.08 20.54
C THR A 23 3.72 1.90 20.52
N LEU A 24 3.92 2.80 19.54
CA LEU A 24 5.02 3.77 19.57
C LEU A 24 4.91 4.73 20.76
N ALA A 25 3.69 5.14 21.12
CA ALA A 25 3.49 5.93 22.33
C ALA A 25 3.94 5.19 23.61
N GLY A 26 3.67 3.87 23.67
CA GLY A 26 4.17 3.04 24.77
C GLY A 26 5.69 2.88 24.77
N LEU A 27 6.31 2.74 23.59
CA LEU A 27 7.77 2.71 23.47
C LEU A 27 8.40 4.06 23.86
N ALA A 28 7.69 5.17 23.67
CA ALA A 28 8.18 6.50 23.99
C ALA A 28 8.47 6.72 25.49
N TYR A 29 7.96 5.86 26.36
CA TYR A 29 8.30 5.89 27.80
C TYR A 29 9.79 5.60 28.09
N ILE A 30 10.56 5.14 27.09
CA ILE A 30 12.03 5.07 27.18
C ILE A 30 12.67 6.46 27.40
N GLU A 31 11.96 7.53 27.05
CA GLU A 31 12.36 8.91 27.34
C GLU A 31 11.97 9.27 28.78
N PRO A 32 12.92 9.60 29.65
CA PRO A 32 12.60 9.98 31.03
C PRO A 32 11.59 11.13 31.11
N ALA A 33 11.64 12.08 30.19
CA ALA A 33 10.70 13.19 30.15
C ALA A 33 9.25 12.74 29.87
N VAL A 34 9.03 11.74 29.00
CA VAL A 34 7.70 11.18 28.73
C VAL A 34 7.16 10.41 29.95
N ALA A 35 8.05 9.70 30.67
CA ALA A 35 7.65 8.99 31.88
C ALA A 35 7.32 9.93 33.04
N ALA A 36 7.99 11.10 33.12
CA ALA A 36 7.85 12.05 34.23
C ALA A 36 6.71 13.07 34.00
N GLU A 37 6.42 13.44 32.75
CA GLU A 37 5.48 14.52 32.43
C GLU A 37 4.23 13.97 31.74
N ALA A 38 3.11 13.93 32.48
CA ALA A 38 1.85 13.34 32.01
C ALA A 38 1.29 14.05 30.76
N SER A 39 1.41 15.38 30.68
CA SER A 39 0.95 16.16 29.52
C SER A 39 1.79 15.85 28.28
N LEU A 40 3.09 15.61 28.43
CA LEU A 40 3.95 15.15 27.34
C LEU A 40 3.58 13.74 26.89
N ALA A 41 3.34 12.82 27.82
CA ALA A 41 2.90 11.46 27.50
C ALA A 41 1.59 11.47 26.70
N GLN A 42 0.60 12.30 27.08
CA GLN A 42 -0.65 12.46 26.35
C GLN A 42 -0.42 13.05 24.95
N ALA A 43 0.41 14.10 24.83
CA ALA A 43 0.72 14.70 23.54
C ALA A 43 1.47 13.74 22.62
N VAL A 44 2.39 12.92 23.14
CA VAL A 44 3.08 11.86 22.39
C VAL A 44 2.08 10.82 21.91
N TRP A 45 1.14 10.40 22.76
CA TRP A 45 0.08 9.45 22.40
C TRP A 45 -0.76 9.96 21.20
N ILE A 46 -1.25 11.19 21.31
CA ILE A 46 -2.02 11.82 20.23
C ILE A 46 -1.15 12.01 18.99
N GLY A 47 0.07 12.51 19.17
CA GLY A 47 1.00 12.80 18.08
C GLY A 47 1.42 11.55 17.29
N THR A 48 1.70 10.43 17.96
CA THR A 48 2.05 9.17 17.27
C THR A 48 0.84 8.53 16.58
N LEU A 49 -0.36 8.61 17.16
CA LEU A 49 -1.59 8.17 16.50
C LEU A 49 -1.88 8.96 15.23
N ILE A 50 -1.82 10.30 15.31
CA ILE A 50 -2.02 11.15 14.13
C ILE A 50 -0.89 10.92 13.14
N GLY A 51 0.37 10.89 13.58
CA GLY A 51 1.54 10.73 12.73
C GLY A 51 1.57 9.40 11.98
N SER A 52 1.15 8.31 12.64
CA SER A 52 1.04 7.00 11.99
C SER A 52 -0.06 6.91 10.92
N HIS A 53 -0.92 7.91 10.81
CA HIS A 53 -1.99 7.95 9.82
C HIS A 53 -1.94 9.18 8.90
N ALA A 54 -1.15 10.19 9.25
CA ALA A 54 -1.08 11.45 8.53
C ALA A 54 -0.74 11.32 7.03
N PRO A 55 0.19 10.44 6.59
CA PRO A 55 0.43 10.25 5.17
C PRO A 55 -0.84 9.87 4.38
N ASP A 56 -1.74 9.09 4.98
CA ASP A 56 -2.99 8.62 4.38
C ASP A 56 -4.14 9.64 4.43
N PHE A 57 -3.94 10.84 4.97
CA PHE A 57 -4.96 11.90 4.94
C PHE A 57 -5.28 12.34 3.51
N ASP A 58 -4.44 12.04 2.54
CA ASP A 58 -4.73 12.20 1.12
C ASP A 58 -5.95 11.39 0.64
N THR A 59 -6.41 10.42 1.44
CA THR A 59 -7.68 9.70 1.21
C THR A 59 -8.89 10.64 1.07
N VAL A 60 -8.81 11.87 1.60
CA VAL A 60 -9.82 12.91 1.41
C VAL A 60 -10.02 13.26 -0.07
N LEU A 61 -9.02 13.04 -0.91
CA LEU A 61 -9.10 13.26 -2.37
C LEU A 61 -10.13 12.36 -3.05
N ARG A 62 -10.60 11.28 -2.40
CA ARG A 62 -11.75 10.49 -2.87
C ARG A 62 -13.01 11.33 -3.05
N LEU A 63 -13.14 12.42 -2.31
CA LEU A 63 -14.26 13.37 -2.47
C LEU A 63 -14.23 14.08 -3.83
N ARG A 64 -13.05 14.14 -4.49
CA ARG A 64 -12.87 14.66 -5.86
C ARG A 64 -12.94 13.58 -6.94
N GLY A 65 -13.28 12.35 -6.55
CA GLY A 65 -13.37 11.18 -7.43
C GLY A 65 -12.19 10.22 -7.30
N PHE A 66 -12.43 8.98 -7.74
CA PHE A 66 -11.46 7.89 -7.58
C PHE A 66 -10.18 8.12 -8.40
N ALA A 67 -10.29 8.74 -9.57
CA ALA A 67 -9.13 9.07 -10.41
C ALA A 67 -8.15 10.02 -9.69
N SER A 68 -8.68 11.09 -9.07
CA SER A 68 -7.87 12.03 -8.26
C SER A 68 -7.22 11.33 -7.07
N TYR A 69 -7.97 10.48 -6.37
CA TYR A 69 -7.41 9.67 -5.28
C TYR A 69 -6.26 8.79 -5.78
N LEU A 70 -6.45 8.03 -6.85
CA LEU A 70 -5.44 7.11 -7.37
C LEU A 70 -4.16 7.83 -7.84
N GLN A 71 -4.32 9.04 -8.40
CA GLN A 71 -3.21 9.83 -8.92
C GLN A 71 -2.30 10.38 -7.82
N TYR A 72 -2.86 10.76 -6.67
CA TYR A 72 -2.12 11.48 -5.63
C TYR A 72 -1.87 10.65 -4.36
N HIS A 73 -2.67 9.60 -4.13
CA HIS A 73 -2.51 8.72 -2.97
C HIS A 73 -1.14 8.04 -2.99
N ARG A 74 -0.46 8.03 -1.84
CA ARG A 74 0.91 7.54 -1.66
C ARG A 74 1.97 8.29 -2.49
N GLY A 75 1.63 9.51 -2.96
CA GLY A 75 2.51 10.41 -3.68
C GLY A 75 3.22 11.40 -2.75
N VAL A 76 2.89 12.69 -2.90
CA VAL A 76 3.55 13.79 -2.15
C VAL A 76 3.48 13.61 -0.64
N THR A 77 2.35 13.10 -0.10
CA THR A 77 2.13 12.87 1.33
C THR A 77 3.03 11.82 1.94
N HIS A 78 3.54 10.88 1.12
CA HIS A 78 4.48 9.81 1.50
C HIS A 78 5.92 10.10 1.06
N SER A 79 6.18 11.31 0.56
CA SER A 79 7.49 11.70 0.06
C SER A 79 8.49 11.98 1.18
N ILE A 80 9.79 11.93 0.85
CA ILE A 80 10.85 12.31 1.79
C ILE A 80 10.63 13.72 2.36
N PRO A 81 10.28 14.77 1.59
CA PRO A 81 9.93 16.07 2.18
C PRO A 81 8.77 15.99 3.18
N ALA A 82 7.73 15.17 2.89
CA ALA A 82 6.58 15.03 3.79
C ALA A 82 6.95 14.39 5.15
N LEU A 83 7.99 13.54 5.19
CA LEU A 83 8.51 12.99 6.45
C LEU A 83 8.96 14.06 7.44
N PHE A 84 9.35 15.23 6.97
CA PHE A 84 9.76 16.37 7.81
C PHE A 84 8.62 17.36 8.02
N VAL A 85 7.73 17.51 7.05
CA VAL A 85 6.60 18.45 7.14
C VAL A 85 5.53 17.95 8.12
N TRP A 86 5.11 16.69 8.01
CA TRP A 86 4.08 16.11 8.89
C TRP A 86 4.41 16.24 10.38
N PRO A 87 5.62 15.89 10.85
CA PRO A 87 5.96 16.02 12.26
C PRO A 87 5.83 17.46 12.79
N VAL A 88 6.24 18.44 12.00
CA VAL A 88 6.12 19.86 12.39
C VAL A 88 4.65 20.29 12.47
N VAL A 89 3.86 19.94 11.44
CA VAL A 89 2.42 20.27 11.37
C VAL A 89 1.63 19.64 12.52
N ILE A 90 2.05 18.49 13.02
CA ILE A 90 1.39 17.77 14.13
C ILE A 90 1.94 18.24 15.48
N ALA A 91 3.26 18.29 15.64
CA ALA A 91 3.87 18.57 16.93
C ALA A 91 3.68 20.04 17.37
N LEU A 92 3.70 21.00 16.45
CA LEU A 92 3.57 22.42 16.79
C LEU A 92 2.22 22.75 17.46
N PRO A 93 1.05 22.38 16.90
CA PRO A 93 -0.24 22.57 17.58
C PRO A 93 -0.33 21.85 18.91
N LEU A 94 0.22 20.63 19.01
CA LEU A 94 0.22 19.88 20.27
C LEU A 94 1.09 20.59 21.33
N CYS A 95 2.26 21.12 20.97
CA CYS A 95 3.08 21.94 21.87
C CYS A 95 2.33 23.20 22.36
N MET A 96 1.55 23.85 21.49
CA MET A 96 0.74 25.01 21.89
C MET A 96 -0.38 24.62 22.86
N VAL A 97 -1.15 23.56 22.53
CA VAL A 97 -2.31 23.13 23.32
C VAL A 97 -1.89 22.59 24.71
N PHE A 98 -0.80 21.84 24.78
CA PHE A 98 -0.32 21.22 26.03
C PHE A 98 0.76 22.05 26.73
N HIS A 99 1.13 23.24 26.21
CA HIS A 99 2.21 24.11 26.73
C HIS A 99 3.56 23.40 26.85
N LEU A 100 3.95 22.60 25.85
CA LEU A 100 5.09 21.69 25.87
C LEU A 100 6.32 22.22 25.10
N PHE A 101 6.47 23.52 24.91
CA PHE A 101 7.63 24.09 24.20
C PHE A 101 9.00 23.64 24.76
N PRO A 102 9.21 23.44 26.07
CA PRO A 102 10.46 22.87 26.56
C PRO A 102 10.75 21.45 26.05
N TYR A 103 9.73 20.69 25.70
CA TYR A 103 9.82 19.29 25.25
C TYR A 103 9.53 19.13 23.75
N TRP A 104 9.48 20.21 22.96
CA TRP A 104 9.10 20.18 21.56
C TRP A 104 9.90 19.15 20.73
N HIS A 105 11.21 19.04 21.04
CA HIS A 105 12.11 18.11 20.34
C HIS A 105 11.78 16.62 20.61
N VAL A 106 11.31 16.30 21.81
CA VAL A 106 10.87 14.93 22.17
C VAL A 106 9.59 14.59 21.39
N LEU A 107 8.61 15.50 21.43
CA LEU A 107 7.35 15.31 20.69
C LEU A 107 7.59 15.21 19.17
N LEU A 108 8.37 16.13 18.61
CA LEU A 108 8.74 16.12 17.19
C LEU A 108 9.40 14.80 16.76
N LYS A 109 10.34 14.29 17.58
CA LYS A 109 11.05 13.03 17.35
C LYS A 109 10.07 11.85 17.25
N TRP A 110 9.16 11.71 18.21
CA TRP A 110 8.24 10.57 18.24
C TRP A 110 7.18 10.65 17.13
N VAL A 111 6.70 11.84 16.80
CA VAL A 111 5.83 12.04 15.65
C VAL A 111 6.56 11.72 14.33
N PHE A 112 7.84 12.16 14.20
CA PHE A 112 8.67 11.80 13.05
C PHE A 112 8.83 10.28 12.91
N ILE A 113 9.12 9.57 14.01
CA ILE A 113 9.24 8.11 14.01
C ILE A 113 7.92 7.47 13.55
N ALA A 114 6.77 7.97 14.01
CA ALA A 114 5.47 7.44 13.61
C ALA A 114 5.19 7.62 12.11
N VAL A 115 5.45 8.82 11.57
CA VAL A 115 5.30 9.11 10.14
C VAL A 115 6.28 8.28 9.30
N ALA A 116 7.55 8.23 9.70
CA ALA A 116 8.59 7.49 8.99
C ALA A 116 8.31 5.97 9.00
N PHE A 117 7.82 5.44 10.11
CA PHE A 117 7.48 4.03 10.23
C PHE A 117 6.27 3.66 9.35
N HIS A 118 5.24 4.51 9.27
CA HIS A 118 4.14 4.34 8.32
C HIS A 118 4.66 4.22 6.87
N VAL A 119 5.40 5.22 6.39
CA VAL A 119 5.94 5.24 5.02
C VAL A 119 6.90 4.07 4.76
N PHE A 120 7.68 3.67 5.76
CA PHE A 120 8.55 2.50 5.69
C PHE A 120 7.73 1.22 5.47
N LEU A 121 6.68 0.96 6.25
CA LEU A 121 5.83 -0.22 6.08
C LEU A 121 5.15 -0.24 4.70
N ASP A 122 4.72 0.92 4.23
CA ASP A 122 4.14 1.06 2.90
C ASP A 122 5.13 0.78 1.76
N THR A 123 6.41 1.07 1.97
CA THR A 123 7.47 0.68 1.03
C THR A 123 7.67 -0.83 0.98
N LEU A 124 7.38 -1.56 2.07
CA LEU A 124 7.51 -3.01 2.12
C LEU A 124 6.39 -3.76 1.42
N ASN A 125 5.25 -3.12 1.16
CA ASN A 125 4.12 -3.75 0.50
C ASN A 125 4.21 -3.67 -1.04
N SER A 126 3.30 -4.36 -1.74
CA SER A 126 3.29 -4.44 -3.21
C SER A 126 2.65 -3.23 -3.91
N TYR A 127 2.02 -2.30 -3.19
CA TYR A 127 1.55 -1.05 -3.76
C TYR A 127 2.69 -0.05 -3.88
N GLY A 128 3.51 0.04 -2.84
CA GLY A 128 4.62 0.96 -2.75
C GLY A 128 4.21 2.40 -2.49
N VAL A 129 5.18 3.29 -2.58
CA VAL A 129 5.04 4.74 -2.39
C VAL A 129 5.90 5.51 -3.39
N GLN A 130 5.54 6.75 -3.69
CA GLN A 130 6.36 7.67 -4.48
C GLN A 130 7.25 8.53 -3.57
N SER A 131 8.12 7.90 -2.78
CA SER A 131 8.91 8.59 -1.76
C SER A 131 9.83 9.69 -2.30
N ALA A 132 10.26 9.59 -3.56
CA ALA A 132 11.08 10.63 -4.22
C ALA A 132 10.27 11.79 -4.83
N SER A 133 8.94 11.82 -4.67
CA SER A 133 8.09 12.92 -5.12
C SER A 133 8.48 14.23 -4.39
N PRO A 134 8.44 15.42 -5.05
CA PRO A 134 8.02 15.67 -6.45
C PRO A 134 9.11 15.45 -7.51
N PHE A 135 10.34 15.12 -7.12
CA PHE A 135 11.48 14.99 -8.04
C PHE A 135 11.40 13.78 -8.96
N SER A 136 10.77 12.69 -8.50
CA SER A 136 10.53 11.48 -9.27
C SER A 136 9.18 10.88 -8.91
N GLN A 137 8.43 10.43 -9.92
CA GLN A 137 7.14 9.74 -9.75
C GLN A 137 7.30 8.21 -9.77
N LYS A 138 8.52 7.70 -9.59
CA LYS A 138 8.76 6.24 -9.54
C LYS A 138 8.17 5.67 -8.25
N TRP A 139 7.41 4.59 -8.41
CA TRP A 139 6.90 3.80 -7.31
C TRP A 139 8.01 2.92 -6.74
N ILE A 140 8.22 2.99 -5.44
CA ILE A 140 9.19 2.17 -4.70
C ILE A 140 8.39 1.17 -3.86
N HIS A 141 8.58 -0.11 -4.13
CA HIS A 141 7.97 -1.23 -3.39
C HIS A 141 8.96 -2.38 -3.31
N LEU A 142 8.88 -3.16 -2.25
CA LEU A 142 9.80 -4.28 -2.00
C LEU A 142 9.11 -5.64 -2.03
N ASP A 143 7.79 -5.70 -2.09
CA ASP A 143 6.97 -6.92 -2.14
C ASP A 143 7.26 -7.91 -0.98
N ILE A 144 7.66 -7.40 0.20
CA ILE A 144 8.04 -8.20 1.37
C ILE A 144 6.83 -8.53 2.23
N LEU A 145 5.98 -7.54 2.49
CA LEU A 145 4.78 -7.64 3.32
C LEU A 145 3.52 -7.55 2.48
N SER A 146 2.46 -8.21 2.92
CA SER A 146 1.11 -7.96 2.40
C SER A 146 0.59 -6.61 2.91
N ILE A 147 -0.46 -6.06 2.30
CA ILE A 147 -1.05 -4.78 2.73
C ILE A 147 -1.48 -4.87 4.20
N PHE A 148 -2.12 -5.95 4.58
CA PHE A 148 -2.46 -6.27 5.96
C PHE A 148 -1.62 -7.46 6.42
N GLU A 149 -0.85 -7.27 7.51
CA GLU A 149 -0.04 -8.32 8.13
C GLU A 149 -0.67 -8.77 9.44
N PRO A 150 -1.40 -9.92 9.44
CA PRO A 150 -2.13 -10.39 10.63
C PRO A 150 -1.22 -10.59 11.85
N PHE A 151 0.01 -11.09 11.62
CA PHE A 151 0.97 -11.30 12.72
C PHE A 151 1.33 -9.98 13.40
N LEU A 152 1.70 -8.95 12.64
CA LEU A 152 2.06 -7.64 13.21
C LEU A 152 0.86 -7.01 13.91
N PHE A 153 -0.32 -7.08 13.29
CA PHE A 153 -1.54 -6.54 13.87
C PHE A 153 -1.86 -7.19 15.23
N VAL A 154 -1.82 -8.52 15.30
CA VAL A 154 -2.08 -9.26 16.55
C VAL A 154 -1.01 -8.99 17.59
N LEU A 155 0.28 -9.03 17.21
CA LEU A 155 1.42 -8.78 18.11
C LEU A 155 1.27 -7.42 18.83
N HIS A 156 1.04 -6.36 18.05
CA HIS A 156 0.89 -5.01 18.59
C HIS A 156 -0.42 -4.81 19.36
N SER A 157 -1.53 -5.43 18.90
CA SER A 157 -2.81 -5.39 19.63
C SER A 157 -2.72 -6.07 21.00
N VAL A 158 -2.05 -7.23 21.07
CA VAL A 158 -1.77 -7.92 22.34
C VAL A 158 -0.89 -7.04 23.24
N GLY A 159 0.12 -6.38 22.68
CA GLY A 159 0.95 -5.42 23.41
C GLY A 159 0.14 -4.29 24.05
N LEU A 160 -0.78 -3.69 23.30
CA LEU A 160 -1.68 -2.67 23.83
C LEU A 160 -2.59 -3.22 24.94
N MET A 161 -3.13 -4.41 24.73
CA MET A 161 -3.97 -5.07 25.74
C MET A 161 -3.18 -5.33 27.05
N LEU A 162 -1.95 -5.82 26.97
CA LEU A 162 -1.10 -6.05 28.12
C LEU A 162 -0.75 -4.74 28.84
N TRP A 163 -0.43 -3.69 28.10
CA TRP A 163 -0.11 -2.38 28.68
C TRP A 163 -1.32 -1.72 29.32
N LEU A 164 -2.39 -1.48 28.55
CA LEU A 164 -3.53 -0.68 28.98
C LEU A 164 -4.50 -1.48 29.89
N GLY A 165 -4.69 -2.77 29.60
CA GLY A 165 -5.60 -3.64 30.33
C GLY A 165 -4.97 -4.27 31.55
N PHE A 166 -3.78 -4.85 31.42
CA PHE A 166 -3.11 -5.58 32.48
C PHE A 166 -1.99 -4.81 33.19
N LYS A 167 -1.76 -3.52 32.77
CA LYS A 167 -0.80 -2.61 33.43
C LYS A 167 0.65 -3.09 33.42
N PHE A 168 1.05 -3.85 32.38
CA PHE A 168 2.45 -4.22 32.18
C PHE A 168 3.31 -2.96 31.98
N GLU A 169 4.54 -3.02 32.46
CA GLU A 169 5.52 -1.96 32.24
C GLU A 169 5.79 -1.72 30.76
N PRO A 170 5.58 -0.50 30.24
CA PRO A 170 5.61 -0.24 28.80
C PRO A 170 6.99 -0.41 28.19
N ILE A 171 8.07 -0.02 28.88
CA ILE A 171 9.42 -0.01 28.33
C ILE A 171 9.86 -1.42 27.89
N PRO A 172 9.98 -2.42 28.81
CA PRO A 172 10.41 -3.75 28.41
C PRO A 172 9.44 -4.39 27.43
N LEU A 173 8.11 -4.19 27.62
CA LEU A 173 7.09 -4.75 26.75
C LEU A 173 7.27 -4.30 25.31
N PHE A 174 7.36 -2.99 25.04
CA PHE A 174 7.43 -2.49 23.68
C PHE A 174 8.82 -2.63 23.06
N ILE A 175 9.90 -2.65 23.84
CA ILE A 175 11.22 -3.05 23.31
C ILE A 175 11.15 -4.45 22.71
N TRP A 176 10.56 -5.43 23.41
CA TRP A 176 10.43 -6.79 22.88
C TRP A 176 9.47 -6.88 21.70
N ILE A 177 8.35 -6.15 21.70
CA ILE A 177 7.42 -6.13 20.58
C ILE A 177 8.09 -5.57 19.31
N TYR A 178 8.82 -4.46 19.42
CA TYR A 178 9.53 -3.90 18.26
C TYR A 178 10.74 -4.74 17.84
N ALA A 179 11.42 -5.40 18.77
CA ALA A 179 12.45 -6.38 18.42
C ALA A 179 11.87 -7.56 17.63
N LEU A 180 10.72 -8.11 18.07
CA LEU A 180 10.01 -9.16 17.34
C LEU A 180 9.50 -8.67 15.98
N THR A 181 9.01 -7.44 15.88
CA THR A 181 8.61 -6.82 14.62
C THR A 181 9.78 -6.75 13.64
N PHE A 182 10.95 -6.30 14.11
CA PHE A 182 12.16 -6.24 13.28
C PHE A 182 12.58 -7.64 12.80
N VAL A 183 12.64 -8.61 13.72
CA VAL A 183 12.97 -10.02 13.40
C VAL A 183 11.98 -10.58 12.38
N TYR A 184 10.69 -10.29 12.54
CA TYR A 184 9.66 -10.70 11.58
C TYR A 184 9.91 -10.14 10.20
N ILE A 185 10.18 -8.83 10.07
CA ILE A 185 10.46 -8.18 8.78
C ILE A 185 11.72 -8.79 8.14
N VAL A 186 12.77 -9.07 8.92
CA VAL A 186 13.99 -9.73 8.43
C VAL A 186 13.68 -11.13 7.90
N ILE A 187 12.90 -11.93 8.64
CA ILE A 187 12.49 -13.27 8.19
C ILE A 187 11.67 -13.19 6.91
N ARG A 188 10.71 -12.26 6.82
CA ARG A 188 9.88 -12.07 5.60
C ARG A 188 10.73 -11.63 4.40
N SER A 189 11.69 -10.73 4.62
CA SER A 189 12.63 -10.28 3.59
C SER A 189 13.49 -11.45 3.06
N TRP A 190 13.99 -12.29 3.96
CA TRP A 190 14.76 -13.47 3.60
C TRP A 190 13.89 -14.50 2.85
N GLN A 191 12.67 -14.75 3.32
CA GLN A 191 11.72 -15.65 2.65
C GLN A 191 11.39 -15.16 1.23
N HIS A 192 11.09 -13.86 1.06
CA HIS A 192 10.83 -13.25 -0.24
C HIS A 192 12.01 -13.44 -1.19
N HIS A 193 13.21 -13.07 -0.74
CA HIS A 193 14.42 -13.20 -1.54
C HIS A 193 14.71 -14.66 -1.94
N ARG A 194 14.56 -15.60 -1.00
CA ARG A 194 14.69 -17.04 -1.27
C ARG A 194 13.64 -17.53 -2.27
N MET A 195 12.40 -17.03 -2.18
CA MET A 195 11.32 -17.40 -3.09
C MET A 195 11.56 -16.88 -4.49
N VAL A 196 11.97 -15.62 -4.64
CA VAL A 196 12.35 -15.03 -5.94
C VAL A 196 13.44 -15.88 -6.62
N ARG A 197 14.53 -16.18 -5.92
CA ARG A 197 15.63 -17.02 -6.47
C ARG A 197 15.13 -18.40 -6.87
N ARG A 198 14.28 -19.02 -6.05
CA ARG A 198 13.74 -20.35 -6.35
C ARG A 198 12.90 -20.33 -7.62
N VAL A 199 12.02 -19.36 -7.76
CA VAL A 199 11.13 -19.24 -8.93
C VAL A 199 11.94 -19.02 -10.20
N ILE A 200 12.92 -18.13 -10.17
CA ILE A 200 13.83 -17.89 -11.30
C ILE A 200 14.55 -19.18 -11.73
N ASN A 201 15.05 -19.96 -10.77
CA ASN A 201 15.79 -21.20 -11.07
C ASN A 201 14.91 -22.34 -11.60
N VAL A 202 13.62 -22.36 -11.25
CA VAL A 202 12.69 -23.43 -11.67
C VAL A 202 11.98 -23.08 -12.96
N ILE A 203 11.69 -21.79 -13.18
CA ILE A 203 10.94 -21.31 -14.34
C ILE A 203 11.93 -20.71 -15.34
N ASN A 204 12.17 -21.40 -16.43
CA ASN A 204 13.08 -20.93 -17.47
C ASN A 204 12.34 -20.00 -18.48
N ILE A 205 11.72 -18.93 -17.99
CA ILE A 205 11.08 -17.89 -18.79
C ILE A 205 11.92 -16.62 -18.68
N SER A 206 12.37 -16.07 -19.80
CA SER A 206 13.04 -14.77 -19.82
C SER A 206 12.04 -13.67 -19.46
N GLY A 207 12.40 -12.80 -18.47
CA GLY A 207 11.55 -11.72 -18.05
C GLY A 207 11.83 -11.21 -16.65
N VAL A 208 10.99 -10.29 -16.18
CA VAL A 208 11.04 -9.73 -14.81
C VAL A 208 10.06 -10.46 -13.90
N TYR A 209 10.58 -10.95 -12.78
CA TYR A 209 9.82 -11.77 -11.84
C TYR A 209 9.34 -10.92 -10.65
N HIS A 210 8.02 -10.97 -10.39
CA HIS A 210 7.38 -10.32 -9.24
C HIS A 210 6.72 -11.38 -8.38
N ILE A 211 7.19 -11.51 -7.15
CA ILE A 211 6.69 -12.46 -6.17
C ILE A 211 6.02 -11.67 -5.07
N ILE A 212 4.69 -11.65 -5.07
CA ILE A 212 3.87 -10.78 -4.23
C ILE A 212 3.35 -11.61 -3.04
N PRO A 213 3.58 -11.16 -1.79
CA PRO A 213 3.07 -11.84 -0.61
C PRO A 213 1.54 -11.80 -0.54
N THR A 214 0.97 -12.80 0.14
CA THR A 214 -0.46 -12.88 0.45
C THR A 214 -0.66 -12.90 1.96
N LEU A 215 -1.92 -12.86 2.42
CA LEU A 215 -2.25 -12.98 3.85
C LEU A 215 -1.75 -14.30 4.48
N HIS A 216 -1.59 -15.34 3.68
CA HIS A 216 -1.04 -16.61 4.14
C HIS A 216 0.48 -16.61 4.03
N TRP A 217 1.16 -16.88 5.13
CA TRP A 217 2.62 -16.84 5.25
C TRP A 217 3.39 -17.58 4.14
N PHE A 218 2.89 -18.74 3.69
CA PHE A 218 3.57 -19.59 2.71
C PHE A 218 2.93 -19.54 1.32
N HIS A 219 2.01 -18.59 1.09
CA HIS A 219 1.37 -18.41 -0.20
C HIS A 219 1.84 -17.09 -0.82
N TRP A 220 2.18 -17.15 -2.11
CA TRP A 220 2.64 -15.99 -2.87
C TRP A 220 1.90 -15.94 -4.20
N LYS A 221 1.71 -14.77 -4.73
CA LYS A 221 1.38 -14.62 -6.15
C LYS A 221 2.66 -14.50 -6.95
N VAL A 222 2.67 -15.02 -8.17
CA VAL A 222 3.75 -14.83 -9.12
C VAL A 222 3.21 -14.14 -10.37
N VAL A 223 3.92 -13.08 -10.78
CA VAL A 223 3.72 -12.40 -12.06
C VAL A 223 5.06 -12.36 -12.74
N ILE A 224 5.15 -12.92 -13.96
CA ILE A 224 6.34 -12.83 -14.80
C ILE A 224 6.02 -11.94 -15.98
N GLU A 225 6.74 -10.85 -16.12
CA GLU A 225 6.67 -9.98 -17.27
C GLU A 225 7.68 -10.42 -18.30
N ALA A 226 7.24 -11.16 -19.31
CA ALA A 226 8.01 -11.51 -20.49
C ALA A 226 7.81 -10.45 -21.60
N ASP A 227 8.56 -10.58 -22.71
CA ASP A 227 8.51 -9.60 -23.80
C ASP A 227 7.10 -9.47 -24.39
N ASN A 228 6.43 -10.61 -24.67
CA ASN A 228 5.16 -10.64 -25.39
C ASN A 228 3.95 -10.93 -24.52
N CYS A 229 4.13 -11.27 -23.24
CA CYS A 229 3.01 -11.63 -22.36
C CYS A 229 3.36 -11.51 -20.87
N PHE A 230 2.32 -11.56 -20.05
CA PHE A 230 2.43 -11.76 -18.61
C PHE A 230 1.95 -13.16 -18.26
N TYR A 231 2.76 -13.89 -17.49
CA TYR A 231 2.36 -15.14 -16.86
C TYR A 231 1.95 -14.86 -15.43
N THR A 232 0.83 -15.41 -15.01
CA THR A 232 0.36 -15.27 -13.62
C THR A 232 0.10 -16.62 -13.00
N GLY A 233 0.34 -16.71 -11.70
CA GLY A 233 0.11 -17.92 -10.94
C GLY A 233 0.18 -17.69 -9.43
N LYS A 234 0.08 -18.77 -8.69
CA LYS A 234 0.22 -18.82 -7.24
C LYS A 234 1.30 -19.80 -6.86
N ILE A 235 2.02 -19.47 -5.81
CA ILE A 235 2.90 -20.40 -5.14
C ILE A 235 2.21 -20.80 -3.85
N LEU A 236 1.93 -22.10 -3.73
CA LEU A 236 1.32 -22.69 -2.54
C LEU A 236 2.39 -23.57 -1.89
N TYR A 237 2.97 -23.08 -0.79
CA TYR A 237 4.15 -23.67 -0.15
C TYR A 237 5.35 -23.75 -1.10
N THR A 238 5.44 -24.83 -1.87
CA THR A 238 6.54 -25.07 -2.82
C THR A 238 6.07 -25.31 -4.25
N LYS A 239 4.76 -25.45 -4.47
CA LYS A 239 4.16 -25.76 -5.77
C LYS A 239 3.75 -24.47 -6.46
N ILE A 240 4.11 -24.36 -7.73
CA ILE A 240 3.67 -23.27 -8.61
C ILE A 240 2.42 -23.76 -9.35
N VAL A 241 1.34 -23.00 -9.22
CA VAL A 241 0.06 -23.24 -9.91
C VAL A 241 -0.17 -22.07 -10.84
N TRP A 242 -0.08 -22.32 -12.15
CA TRP A 242 -0.35 -21.31 -13.16
C TRP A 242 -1.85 -21.00 -13.22
N GLU A 243 -2.21 -19.73 -13.38
CA GLU A 243 -3.58 -19.25 -13.44
C GLU A 243 -3.95 -18.74 -14.82
N ALA A 244 -3.13 -17.87 -15.42
CA ALA A 244 -3.42 -17.29 -16.72
C ALA A 244 -2.16 -16.77 -17.41
N VAL A 245 -2.28 -16.60 -18.73
CA VAL A 245 -1.31 -15.90 -19.58
C VAL A 245 -2.05 -14.75 -20.26
N TYR A 246 -1.50 -13.54 -20.16
CA TYR A 246 -2.06 -12.35 -20.77
C TYR A 246 -1.13 -11.84 -21.86
N PRO A 247 -1.45 -12.05 -23.16
CA PRO A 247 -0.65 -11.52 -24.25
C PRO A 247 -0.62 -9.99 -24.22
N LYS A 248 0.55 -9.41 -24.47
CA LYS A 248 0.67 -7.96 -24.66
C LYS A 248 0.08 -7.61 -26.03
N GLN A 249 -0.91 -6.74 -26.03
CA GLN A 249 -1.53 -6.27 -27.28
C GLN A 249 -0.79 -5.05 -27.80
N GLU A 250 -0.56 -5.01 -29.11
CA GLU A 250 -0.02 -3.82 -29.75
C GLU A 250 -1.00 -2.63 -29.62
N ARG A 251 -0.45 -1.45 -29.45
CA ARG A 251 -1.25 -0.22 -29.33
C ARG A 251 -1.84 0.14 -30.70
N ASN A 252 -3.14 -0.02 -30.83
CA ASN A 252 -3.90 0.42 -31.98
C ASN A 252 -4.50 1.83 -31.76
N THR A 253 -5.15 2.36 -32.77
CA THR A 253 -5.75 3.71 -32.77
C THR A 253 -6.78 3.87 -31.64
N ALA A 254 -7.59 2.84 -31.36
CA ALA A 254 -8.59 2.87 -30.29
C ALA A 254 -7.94 2.94 -28.91
N ILE A 255 -6.89 2.14 -28.67
CA ILE A 255 -6.12 2.20 -27.40
C ILE A 255 -5.51 3.60 -27.22
N LEU A 256 -4.90 4.17 -28.27
CA LEU A 256 -4.30 5.49 -28.21
C LEU A 256 -5.33 6.59 -27.94
N ALA A 257 -6.54 6.50 -28.51
CA ALA A 257 -7.62 7.46 -28.27
C ALA A 257 -8.05 7.52 -26.79
N THR A 258 -7.88 6.42 -26.02
CA THR A 258 -8.24 6.39 -24.60
C THR A 258 -7.22 7.05 -23.68
N MET A 259 -5.96 7.23 -24.12
CA MET A 259 -4.87 7.74 -23.26
C MET A 259 -5.09 9.17 -22.76
N GLY A 260 -5.94 9.96 -23.44
CA GLY A 260 -6.31 11.31 -23.04
C GLY A 260 -7.32 11.39 -21.90
N THR A 261 -7.98 10.28 -21.53
CA THR A 261 -8.98 10.29 -20.46
C THR A 261 -8.33 10.39 -19.08
N ASP A 262 -8.96 11.14 -18.16
CA ASP A 262 -8.45 11.34 -16.79
C ASP A 262 -8.29 10.01 -16.04
N GLY A 263 -9.25 9.08 -16.21
CA GLY A 263 -9.19 7.76 -15.62
C GLY A 263 -7.99 6.94 -16.09
N VAL A 264 -7.69 6.95 -17.39
CA VAL A 264 -6.53 6.23 -17.95
C VAL A 264 -5.22 6.89 -17.51
N ARG A 265 -5.13 8.22 -17.53
CA ARG A 265 -3.93 8.94 -17.04
C ARG A 265 -3.65 8.63 -15.56
N ALA A 266 -4.67 8.70 -14.71
CA ALA A 266 -4.53 8.35 -13.30
C ALA A 266 -4.11 6.89 -13.11
N PHE A 267 -4.71 5.97 -13.87
CA PHE A 267 -4.35 4.55 -13.83
C PHE A 267 -2.91 4.31 -14.28
N LEU A 268 -2.48 4.90 -15.40
CA LEU A 268 -1.12 4.75 -15.92
C LEU A 268 -0.05 5.34 -14.97
N GLY A 269 -0.41 6.36 -14.19
CA GLY A 269 0.46 6.92 -13.15
C GLY A 269 0.66 5.98 -11.94
N PHE A 270 -0.28 5.06 -11.69
CA PHE A 270 -0.25 4.10 -10.59
C PHE A 270 0.19 2.70 -11.03
N ALA A 271 -0.35 2.22 -12.17
CA ALA A 271 -0.18 0.85 -12.63
C ALA A 271 1.25 0.58 -13.10
N GLN A 272 1.77 -0.59 -12.74
CA GLN A 272 3.14 -0.96 -13.08
C GLN A 272 3.23 -2.12 -14.08
N ARG A 273 2.23 -3.00 -14.10
CA ARG A 273 2.18 -4.19 -14.97
C ARG A 273 0.92 -4.13 -15.82
N ILE A 274 1.01 -3.31 -16.85
CA ILE A 274 -0.14 -2.87 -17.62
C ILE A 274 -0.46 -3.87 -18.73
N HIS A 275 -1.66 -4.44 -18.66
CA HIS A 275 -2.27 -5.22 -19.72
C HIS A 275 -3.44 -4.41 -20.28
N VAL A 276 -3.48 -4.27 -21.60
CA VAL A 276 -4.58 -3.58 -22.30
C VAL A 276 -5.21 -4.51 -23.32
N THR A 277 -6.52 -4.48 -23.41
CA THR A 277 -7.29 -5.16 -24.44
C THR A 277 -8.21 -4.18 -25.16
N CYS A 278 -8.39 -4.41 -26.46
CA CYS A 278 -9.33 -3.66 -27.27
C CYS A 278 -10.23 -4.64 -28.02
N ASN A 279 -11.52 -4.53 -27.79
CA ASN A 279 -12.53 -5.34 -28.44
C ASN A 279 -13.41 -4.42 -29.29
N GLU A 280 -13.69 -4.82 -30.55
CA GLU A 280 -14.70 -4.17 -31.35
C GLU A 280 -16.09 -4.61 -30.91
N VAL A 281 -16.99 -3.65 -30.70
CA VAL A 281 -18.37 -3.86 -30.31
C VAL A 281 -19.30 -3.23 -31.36
N LYS A 282 -20.59 -3.55 -31.32
CA LYS A 282 -21.56 -3.13 -32.35
C LYS A 282 -21.52 -1.62 -32.68
N ASP A 283 -21.30 -0.79 -31.65
CA ASP A 283 -21.38 0.67 -31.76
C ASP A 283 -20.03 1.38 -31.57
N GLY A 284 -18.90 0.64 -31.62
CA GLY A 284 -17.57 1.21 -31.50
C GLY A 284 -16.54 0.23 -30.92
N TYR A 285 -15.80 0.66 -29.88
CA TYR A 285 -14.73 -0.13 -29.27
C TYR A 285 -14.83 -0.09 -27.75
N GLU A 286 -14.44 -1.20 -27.12
CA GLU A 286 -14.26 -1.29 -25.69
C GLU A 286 -12.78 -1.55 -25.38
N VAL A 287 -12.14 -0.60 -24.67
CA VAL A 287 -10.73 -0.69 -24.29
C VAL A 287 -10.65 -0.88 -22.80
N SER A 288 -10.02 -1.98 -22.36
CA SER A 288 -9.83 -2.32 -20.94
C SER A 288 -8.37 -2.28 -20.58
N TRP A 289 -8.00 -1.35 -19.69
CA TRP A 289 -6.69 -1.23 -19.08
C TRP A 289 -6.69 -1.93 -17.73
N SER A 290 -5.71 -2.78 -17.43
CA SER A 290 -5.67 -3.57 -16.20
C SER A 290 -4.26 -3.69 -15.66
N ASP A 291 -4.11 -3.71 -14.34
CA ASP A 291 -2.84 -4.03 -13.70
C ASP A 291 -2.82 -5.52 -13.31
N VAL A 292 -1.90 -6.27 -13.91
CA VAL A 292 -1.80 -7.73 -13.76
C VAL A 292 -1.45 -8.15 -12.33
N ARG A 293 -0.84 -7.28 -11.53
CA ARG A 293 -0.56 -7.56 -10.10
C ARG A 293 -1.83 -7.88 -9.31
N PHE A 294 -2.97 -7.34 -9.73
CA PHE A 294 -4.26 -7.48 -9.07
C PHE A 294 -5.15 -8.55 -9.70
N ASN A 295 -4.54 -9.54 -10.36
CA ASN A 295 -5.29 -10.69 -10.89
C ASN A 295 -5.96 -11.51 -9.75
N GLN A 296 -7.10 -12.10 -10.09
CA GLN A 296 -7.82 -13.07 -9.24
C GLN A 296 -8.15 -14.27 -10.11
N GLY A 297 -7.33 -15.31 -10.04
CA GLY A 297 -7.36 -16.38 -11.01
C GLY A 297 -7.09 -15.86 -12.42
N SER A 298 -7.99 -16.08 -13.36
CA SER A 298 -7.90 -15.57 -14.73
C SER A 298 -8.49 -14.17 -14.93
N LYS A 299 -8.96 -13.50 -13.87
CA LYS A 299 -9.63 -12.19 -13.98
C LYS A 299 -8.73 -11.07 -13.51
N LEU A 300 -8.70 -9.97 -14.28
CA LEU A 300 -8.00 -8.74 -13.93
C LEU A 300 -8.98 -7.81 -13.21
N SER A 301 -8.85 -7.72 -11.89
CA SER A 301 -9.86 -7.13 -11.01
C SER A 301 -9.72 -5.61 -10.82
N PHE A 302 -8.63 -5.00 -11.26
CA PHE A 302 -8.39 -3.57 -11.11
C PHE A 302 -7.97 -2.93 -12.45
N GLY A 303 -8.61 -1.83 -12.82
CA GLY A 303 -8.31 -1.16 -14.07
C GLY A 303 -9.23 -0.03 -14.47
N VAL A 304 -9.19 0.31 -15.75
CA VAL A 304 -10.05 1.31 -16.40
C VAL A 304 -10.68 0.68 -17.63
N ASP A 305 -11.99 0.82 -17.75
CA ASP A 305 -12.74 0.43 -18.95
C ASP A 305 -13.22 1.70 -19.64
N VAL A 306 -12.94 1.81 -20.95
CA VAL A 306 -13.30 2.95 -21.79
C VAL A 306 -14.09 2.47 -22.97
N GLN A 307 -15.25 3.10 -23.21
CA GLN A 307 -16.07 2.88 -24.39
C GLN A 307 -15.85 4.02 -25.38
N LEU A 308 -15.57 3.66 -26.62
CA LEU A 308 -15.39 4.58 -27.75
C LEU A 308 -16.51 4.36 -28.76
N ASP A 309 -16.94 5.43 -29.41
CA ASP A 309 -17.76 5.34 -30.64
C ASP A 309 -16.93 4.90 -31.87
N LYS A 310 -17.58 4.75 -33.03
CA LYS A 310 -16.91 4.40 -34.30
C LYS A 310 -15.95 5.49 -34.78
N GLN A 311 -16.09 6.71 -34.30
CA GLN A 311 -15.23 7.86 -34.60
C GLN A 311 -14.07 8.01 -33.58
N MET A 312 -13.88 7.02 -32.69
CA MET A 312 -12.86 7.02 -31.61
C MET A 312 -13.05 8.10 -30.55
N ASN A 313 -14.25 8.68 -30.40
CA ASN A 313 -14.56 9.58 -29.30
C ASN A 313 -14.90 8.77 -28.05
N VAL A 314 -14.46 9.25 -26.89
CA VAL A 314 -14.77 8.63 -25.60
C VAL A 314 -16.23 8.89 -25.25
N VAL A 315 -17.03 7.83 -25.20
CA VAL A 315 -18.44 7.90 -24.79
C VAL A 315 -18.57 7.77 -23.27
N HIS A 316 -17.83 6.83 -22.69
CA HIS A 316 -17.88 6.55 -21.26
C HIS A 316 -16.57 5.93 -20.77
N HIS A 317 -16.20 6.18 -19.51
CA HIS A 317 -15.12 5.46 -18.86
C HIS A 317 -15.41 5.22 -17.38
N ARG A 318 -14.84 4.16 -16.83
CA ARG A 318 -14.91 3.78 -15.42
C ARG A 318 -13.57 3.31 -14.94
N ILE A 319 -13.19 3.70 -13.70
CA ILE A 319 -11.92 3.35 -13.08
C ILE A 319 -12.16 2.70 -11.73
N GLY A 320 -11.38 1.68 -11.39
CA GLY A 320 -11.33 1.07 -10.05
C GLY A 320 -11.39 -0.44 -10.06
N TRP A 321 -11.95 -0.99 -8.98
CA TRP A 321 -12.08 -2.43 -8.76
C TRP A 321 -13.33 -2.99 -9.42
N ARG A 322 -13.20 -4.10 -10.19
CA ARG A 322 -14.31 -4.80 -10.86
C ARG A 322 -14.88 -5.88 -9.96
N LYS A 323 -16.22 -5.99 -9.83
CA LYS A 323 -16.90 -7.07 -9.09
C LYS A 323 -16.82 -8.41 -9.83
N LYS A 324 -17.08 -8.34 -11.16
CA LYS A 324 -16.97 -9.44 -12.09
C LYS A 324 -16.06 -8.99 -13.23
N ALA A 325 -15.65 -9.90 -14.09
CA ALA A 325 -14.76 -9.59 -15.20
C ALA A 325 -15.22 -8.41 -16.06
N TRP A 326 -16.52 -8.19 -16.14
CA TRP A 326 -17.17 -7.20 -17.02
C TRP A 326 -18.12 -6.25 -16.26
N ASP A 327 -18.18 -6.37 -14.94
CA ASP A 327 -18.90 -5.36 -14.19
C ASP A 327 -18.11 -4.06 -14.19
N PRO A 328 -18.79 -2.90 -14.25
CA PRO A 328 -18.16 -1.62 -14.15
C PRO A 328 -17.29 -1.53 -12.90
N PRO A 329 -16.15 -0.85 -12.96
CA PRO A 329 -15.33 -0.61 -11.80
C PRO A 329 -16.13 0.12 -10.73
N PHE A 330 -15.80 -0.18 -9.47
CA PHE A 330 -16.40 0.58 -8.36
C PHE A 330 -15.69 1.90 -8.20
N VAL A 331 -16.47 2.90 -8.02
CA VAL A 331 -16.07 4.23 -7.57
C VAL A 331 -16.25 4.33 -6.07
#